data_89b8612f59237a5233cbe16b9592eda2
#
_entry.id   89b8612f59237a5233cbe16b9592eda2
#
_cell.length_a   1.000
_cell.length_b   1.000
_cell.length_c   1.000
_cell.angle_alpha   90.00
_cell.angle_beta   90.00
_cell.angle_gamma   90.00
#
_symmetry.space_group_name_H-M   'P 1'
#
loop_
_entity.id
_entity.type
_entity.pdbx_description
1 polymer ?
#
loop_
_entity_poly.entity_id
_entity_poly.type
_entity_poly.pdbx_seq_one_letter_code
_entity_poly.pdbx_strand_id
1 'polypeptide(L)'
;MIIPPRRPTAKAAASGQPFTRSASASQSVHTPPMSALAVPVELPSPFSSIPRRPLLFGPSPIHRLERMTADLSGGKVQLWAKREDCNSALAFGGNKTRKLEYIVADALRSGADTLVSIGGVQSNHTRQVAAVAAKFGLKAKLVQEHWVDWDDPVYDRVANLQLSRLMGAAPRLDPSTFGIEHKPTAAQLTDEVLLAGGKPYYIPAGASDHPLGGLGFARWALEVAEQEKALGIFFDVVIVCSVTGSTHAGMVAGFKLLEKKLGGKARKVIGIDASAKPAETRAAVLKIARVTAAQIGLSEGDIAEEDVILDERYHAGCYGIPDKQTVAAIKYGASMDAFITDPVYEGKSLAGMIDMVRKGEIAEGSNVLYAHLGGQLALNAYSGMEEVVGA
;
A
#
# COMPACT_ATOMS: atom_id res chain seq x y z
N MET A 1 20.59 28.43 -39.40
CA MET A 1 21.21 29.33 -38.41
C MET A 1 21.90 28.41 -37.39
N ILE A 2 23.24 28.30 -37.50
CA ILE A 2 24.07 27.35 -36.76
C ILE A 2 24.51 28.02 -35.44
N ILE A 3 24.19 27.41 -34.31
CA ILE A 3 24.58 27.91 -32.98
C ILE A 3 25.96 27.33 -32.64
N PRO A 4 26.98 28.16 -32.30
CA PRO A 4 28.31 27.67 -31.98
C PRO A 4 28.41 27.13 -30.54
N PRO A 5 29.37 26.24 -30.23
CA PRO A 5 29.51 25.60 -28.91
C PRO A 5 30.14 26.56 -27.87
N ARG A 6 29.63 26.50 -26.63
CA ARG A 6 30.19 27.23 -25.49
C ARG A 6 31.48 26.58 -24.98
N ARG A 7 32.50 27.36 -24.72
CA ARG A 7 33.78 26.97 -24.09
C ARG A 7 33.62 26.70 -22.60
N PRO A 8 34.36 25.75 -22.02
CA PRO A 8 34.35 25.49 -20.59
C PRO A 8 35.13 26.51 -19.80
N THR A 9 34.61 27.01 -18.70
CA THR A 9 35.28 27.85 -17.71
C THR A 9 35.95 27.01 -16.63
N ALA A 10 37.03 27.54 -16.07
CA ALA A 10 38.03 26.88 -15.28
C ALA A 10 37.59 26.29 -13.93
N LYS A 11 38.33 25.24 -13.53
CA LYS A 11 38.31 24.54 -12.23
C LYS A 11 38.59 25.46 -11.05
N ALA A 12 37.74 25.40 -10.02
CA ALA A 12 38.12 25.75 -8.66
C ALA A 12 38.48 24.43 -7.93
N ALA A 13 39.68 24.38 -7.39
CA ALA A 13 40.18 23.27 -6.59
C ALA A 13 39.60 23.36 -5.17
N ALA A 14 38.84 22.38 -4.76
CA ALA A 14 38.43 22.20 -3.38
C ALA A 14 39.39 21.22 -2.70
N SER A 15 40.07 21.67 -1.66
CA SER A 15 40.91 20.88 -0.77
C SER A 15 40.05 20.01 0.13
N GLY A 16 39.95 18.72 -0.17
CA GLY A 16 39.29 17.74 0.68
C GLY A 16 40.26 17.18 1.72
N GLN A 17 39.96 17.38 3.00
CA GLN A 17 40.58 16.59 4.06
C GLN A 17 39.88 15.20 4.16
N PRO A 18 40.64 14.12 4.41
CA PRO A 18 40.04 12.79 4.53
C PRO A 18 39.31 12.63 5.87
N PHE A 19 38.04 12.24 5.80
CA PHE A 19 37.28 11.80 6.96
C PHE A 19 37.83 10.48 7.47
N THR A 20 38.41 10.46 8.66
CA THR A 20 38.77 9.25 9.38
C THR A 20 37.50 8.62 9.96
N ARG A 21 37.08 7.46 9.45
CA ARG A 21 36.03 6.64 10.04
C ARG A 21 36.53 6.02 11.34
N SER A 22 35.94 6.38 12.47
CA SER A 22 36.06 5.59 13.68
C SER A 22 35.23 4.30 13.50
N ALA A 23 35.88 3.16 13.54
CA ALA A 23 35.22 1.86 13.51
C ALA A 23 34.60 1.58 14.90
N SER A 24 33.34 1.93 15.10
CA SER A 24 32.56 1.31 16.14
C SER A 24 32.15 -0.08 15.65
N ALA A 25 32.50 -1.14 16.42
CA ALA A 25 32.10 -2.50 16.14
C ALA A 25 30.58 -2.61 16.27
N SER A 26 29.85 -2.44 15.17
CA SER A 26 28.45 -2.82 15.10
C SER A 26 28.38 -4.33 15.06
N GLN A 27 27.73 -4.95 16.05
CA GLN A 27 27.30 -6.32 15.93
C GLN A 27 26.40 -6.41 14.68
N SER A 28 26.92 -7.03 13.63
CA SER A 28 26.15 -7.27 12.41
C SER A 28 25.01 -8.23 12.75
N VAL A 29 23.80 -7.71 12.87
CA VAL A 29 22.59 -8.54 12.87
C VAL A 29 22.56 -9.20 11.49
N HIS A 30 22.82 -10.50 11.44
CA HIS A 30 22.85 -11.26 10.22
C HIS A 30 21.43 -11.34 9.66
N THR A 31 21.11 -10.52 8.67
CA THR A 31 19.84 -10.61 7.95
C THR A 31 19.89 -11.89 7.10
N PRO A 32 19.01 -12.88 7.34
CA PRO A 32 19.03 -14.10 6.55
C PRO A 32 18.77 -13.78 5.08
N PRO A 33 19.27 -14.57 4.13
CA PRO A 33 19.04 -14.34 2.72
C PRO A 33 17.54 -14.35 2.42
N MET A 34 17.09 -13.52 1.46
CA MET A 34 15.66 -13.37 1.10
C MET A 34 14.96 -14.71 0.82
N SER A 35 15.66 -15.72 0.34
CA SER A 35 15.17 -17.08 0.14
C SER A 35 14.73 -17.77 1.44
N ALA A 36 15.33 -17.43 2.58
CA ALA A 36 14.97 -18.00 3.88
C ALA A 36 13.61 -17.50 4.40
N LEU A 37 13.09 -16.41 3.82
CA LEU A 37 11.80 -15.82 4.18
C LEU A 37 10.61 -16.32 3.33
N ALA A 38 10.87 -17.25 2.39
CA ALA A 38 9.85 -17.86 1.54
C ALA A 38 9.13 -19.01 2.28
N VAL A 39 8.59 -18.74 3.45
CA VAL A 39 7.94 -19.75 4.29
C VAL A 39 6.49 -19.95 3.85
N PRO A 40 5.99 -21.19 3.69
CA PRO A 40 4.59 -21.45 3.43
C PRO A 40 3.70 -20.90 4.55
N VAL A 41 2.61 -20.23 4.18
CA VAL A 41 1.63 -19.72 5.14
C VAL A 41 0.51 -20.73 5.30
N GLU A 42 0.45 -21.38 6.43
CA GLU A 42 -0.67 -22.23 6.81
C GLU A 42 -1.82 -21.39 7.37
N LEU A 43 -3.02 -21.64 6.87
CA LEU A 43 -4.24 -20.96 7.31
C LEU A 43 -5.10 -21.91 8.12
N PRO A 44 -5.62 -21.47 9.28
CA PRO A 44 -6.56 -22.28 10.06
C PRO A 44 -7.93 -22.37 9.36
N SER A 45 -8.72 -23.40 9.70
CA SER A 45 -10.13 -23.44 9.31
C SER A 45 -10.92 -22.39 10.13
N PRO A 46 -11.93 -21.73 9.54
CA PRO A 46 -12.43 -21.87 8.17
C PRO A 46 -11.66 -21.08 7.11
N PHE A 47 -10.66 -20.26 7.49
CA PHE A 47 -9.94 -19.38 6.57
C PHE A 47 -9.30 -20.14 5.40
N SER A 48 -8.74 -21.33 5.67
CA SER A 48 -8.11 -22.17 4.64
C SER A 48 -9.06 -22.64 3.54
N SER A 49 -10.37 -22.70 3.82
CA SER A 49 -11.40 -23.15 2.88
C SER A 49 -11.89 -22.07 1.92
N ILE A 50 -11.53 -20.79 2.15
CA ILE A 50 -11.98 -19.68 1.30
C ILE A 50 -11.23 -19.72 -0.04
N PRO A 51 -11.95 -19.80 -1.18
CA PRO A 51 -11.31 -19.90 -2.49
C PRO A 51 -10.39 -18.71 -2.81
N ARG A 52 -9.21 -19.00 -3.35
CA ARG A 52 -8.21 -18.02 -3.72
C ARG A 52 -7.53 -18.39 -5.04
N ARG A 53 -7.21 -17.42 -5.87
CA ARG A 53 -6.35 -17.54 -7.05
C ARG A 53 -5.00 -16.88 -6.75
N PRO A 54 -3.90 -17.64 -6.64
CA PRO A 54 -2.59 -17.06 -6.37
C PRO A 54 -2.15 -16.09 -7.47
N LEU A 55 -1.75 -14.88 -7.08
CA LEU A 55 -1.29 -13.81 -7.96
C LEU A 55 0.10 -13.30 -7.58
N LEU A 56 0.57 -13.62 -6.37
CA LEU A 56 1.85 -13.20 -5.84
C LEU A 56 2.98 -14.13 -6.27
N PHE A 57 4.22 -13.64 -6.26
CA PHE A 57 5.41 -14.48 -6.41
C PHE A 57 5.63 -15.45 -5.23
N GLY A 58 5.10 -15.12 -4.08
CA GLY A 58 5.28 -15.79 -2.81
C GLY A 58 5.05 -14.82 -1.66
N PRO A 59 5.54 -15.10 -0.46
CA PRO A 59 5.59 -14.12 0.61
C PRO A 59 6.36 -12.88 0.17
N SER A 60 5.80 -11.69 0.43
CA SER A 60 6.49 -10.45 0.08
C SER A 60 7.74 -10.25 0.93
N PRO A 61 8.82 -9.68 0.38
CA PRO A 61 10.08 -9.52 1.10
C PRO A 61 9.95 -8.62 2.32
N ILE A 62 10.70 -8.95 3.38
CA ILE A 62 10.96 -8.06 4.51
C ILE A 62 12.45 -7.75 4.52
N HIS A 63 12.80 -6.47 4.66
CA HIS A 63 14.18 -6.03 4.84
C HIS A 63 14.28 -4.88 5.83
N ARG A 64 15.46 -4.70 6.39
CA ARG A 64 15.75 -3.62 7.33
C ARG A 64 16.01 -2.30 6.60
N LEU A 65 15.54 -1.20 7.16
CA LEU A 65 15.85 0.16 6.75
C LEU A 65 17.02 0.65 7.61
N GLU A 66 18.24 0.28 7.23
CA GLU A 66 19.41 0.39 8.10
C GLU A 66 19.81 1.84 8.38
N ARG A 67 19.86 2.68 7.33
CA ARG A 67 20.26 4.07 7.48
C ARG A 67 19.19 4.90 8.19
N MET A 68 17.93 4.66 7.89
CA MET A 68 16.81 5.30 8.60
C MET A 68 16.78 4.88 10.08
N THR A 69 17.04 3.60 10.39
CA THR A 69 17.16 3.09 11.76
C THR A 69 18.25 3.85 12.53
N ALA A 70 19.42 4.02 11.94
CA ALA A 70 20.55 4.70 12.58
C ALA A 70 20.27 6.20 12.76
N ASP A 71 19.73 6.86 11.74
CA ASP A 71 19.52 8.32 11.73
C ASP A 71 18.38 8.77 12.66
N LEU A 72 17.24 8.05 12.63
CA LEU A 72 16.04 8.48 13.37
C LEU A 72 16.11 8.21 14.86
N SER A 73 16.77 7.14 15.28
CA SER A 73 16.74 6.69 16.69
C SER A 73 18.11 6.31 17.25
N GLY A 74 19.21 6.50 16.51
CA GLY A 74 20.51 5.97 16.90
C GLY A 74 20.53 4.44 17.04
N GLY A 75 19.62 3.75 16.34
CA GLY A 75 19.50 2.30 16.42
C GLY A 75 18.64 1.79 17.59
N LYS A 76 18.02 2.66 18.36
CA LYS A 76 17.17 2.26 19.50
C LYS A 76 15.82 1.69 19.08
N VAL A 77 15.27 2.12 17.96
CA VAL A 77 14.07 1.57 17.32
C VAL A 77 14.49 0.94 16.00
N GLN A 78 14.15 -0.32 15.78
CA GLN A 78 14.54 -1.03 14.55
C GLN A 78 13.46 -0.88 13.48
N LEU A 79 13.81 -0.34 12.32
CA LEU A 79 12.88 -0.09 11.23
C LEU A 79 13.02 -1.15 10.13
N TRP A 80 11.92 -1.73 9.76
CA TRP A 80 11.81 -2.77 8.73
C TRP A 80 10.73 -2.41 7.73
N ALA A 81 10.87 -2.86 6.49
CA ALA A 81 9.86 -2.69 5.47
C ALA A 81 9.42 -4.03 4.89
N LYS A 82 8.09 -4.24 4.79
CA LYS A 82 7.51 -5.36 4.04
C LYS A 82 6.98 -4.85 2.71
N ARG A 83 7.52 -5.41 1.61
CA ARG A 83 7.50 -4.84 0.27
C ARG A 83 6.33 -5.37 -0.59
N GLU A 84 5.14 -4.79 -0.43
CA GLU A 84 4.01 -5.11 -1.30
C GLU A 84 4.16 -4.48 -2.70
N ASP A 85 4.99 -3.48 -2.85
CA ASP A 85 5.37 -2.87 -4.13
C ASP A 85 6.13 -3.82 -5.07
N CYS A 86 6.69 -4.92 -4.52
CA CYS A 86 7.43 -5.95 -5.26
C CYS A 86 6.77 -7.34 -5.18
N ASN A 87 5.50 -7.44 -4.79
CA ASN A 87 4.85 -8.70 -4.44
C ASN A 87 4.39 -9.55 -5.63
N SER A 88 4.28 -8.98 -6.82
CA SER A 88 3.68 -9.64 -7.99
C SER A 88 4.22 -9.10 -9.30
N ALA A 89 4.25 -9.94 -10.35
CA ALA A 89 4.52 -9.54 -11.73
C ALA A 89 3.37 -8.76 -12.37
N LEU A 90 2.17 -8.77 -11.78
CA LEU A 90 0.99 -8.16 -12.38
C LEU A 90 1.08 -6.64 -12.33
N ALA A 91 1.53 -6.03 -13.42
CA ALA A 91 1.64 -4.59 -13.57
C ALA A 91 2.26 -3.91 -12.31
N PHE A 92 3.42 -4.41 -11.88
CA PHE A 92 4.17 -3.96 -10.70
C PHE A 92 3.52 -4.22 -9.32
N GLY A 93 2.54 -5.11 -9.23
CA GLY A 93 1.97 -5.52 -7.94
C GLY A 93 1.31 -4.41 -7.11
N GLY A 94 1.42 -4.53 -5.82
CA GLY A 94 0.83 -3.64 -4.83
C GLY A 94 -0.21 -4.35 -3.94
N ASN A 95 -0.65 -3.65 -2.89
CA ASN A 95 -1.55 -4.21 -1.88
C ASN A 95 -2.87 -4.78 -2.43
N LYS A 96 -3.42 -4.20 -3.51
CA LYS A 96 -4.69 -4.67 -4.06
C LYS A 96 -4.59 -6.06 -4.67
N THR A 97 -3.40 -6.48 -5.11
CA THR A 97 -3.17 -7.84 -5.64
C THR A 97 -3.56 -8.90 -4.60
N ARG A 98 -3.24 -8.72 -3.32
CA ARG A 98 -3.64 -9.65 -2.24
C ARG A 98 -5.16 -9.75 -2.07
N LYS A 99 -5.86 -8.64 -2.18
CA LYS A 99 -7.34 -8.60 -2.10
C LYS A 99 -7.96 -9.27 -3.31
N LEU A 100 -7.42 -8.98 -4.49
CA LEU A 100 -7.88 -9.51 -5.77
C LEU A 100 -7.67 -11.03 -5.89
N GLU A 101 -6.76 -11.65 -5.15
CA GLU A 101 -6.64 -13.12 -5.10
C GLU A 101 -7.95 -13.80 -4.67
N TYR A 102 -8.66 -13.23 -3.70
CA TYR A 102 -9.94 -13.75 -3.23
C TYR A 102 -11.11 -13.29 -4.10
N ILE A 103 -11.12 -12.01 -4.47
CA ILE A 103 -12.20 -11.40 -5.23
C ILE A 103 -12.27 -11.98 -6.66
N VAL A 104 -11.14 -12.19 -7.34
CA VAL A 104 -11.16 -12.79 -8.67
C VAL A 104 -11.55 -14.28 -8.63
N ALA A 105 -11.23 -14.99 -7.55
CA ALA A 105 -11.69 -16.36 -7.39
C ALA A 105 -13.23 -16.43 -7.32
N ASP A 106 -13.85 -15.45 -6.67
CA ASP A 106 -15.29 -15.30 -6.61
C ASP A 106 -15.91 -14.87 -7.94
N ALA A 107 -15.32 -13.88 -8.61
CA ALA A 107 -15.74 -13.43 -9.93
C ALA A 107 -15.74 -14.58 -10.97
N LEU A 108 -14.67 -15.36 -11.01
CA LEU A 108 -14.55 -16.51 -11.93
C LEU A 108 -15.59 -17.60 -11.60
N ARG A 109 -15.84 -17.85 -10.31
CA ARG A 109 -16.85 -18.82 -9.88
C ARG A 109 -18.28 -18.37 -10.23
N SER A 110 -18.56 -17.08 -10.22
CA SER A 110 -19.84 -16.52 -10.65
C SER A 110 -20.02 -16.53 -12.18
N GLY A 111 -18.96 -16.88 -12.94
CA GLY A 111 -18.95 -16.88 -14.39
C GLY A 111 -18.86 -15.49 -15.02
N ALA A 112 -18.30 -14.52 -14.29
CA ALA A 112 -18.07 -13.16 -14.80
C ALA A 112 -17.14 -13.17 -16.02
N ASP A 113 -17.42 -12.33 -17.00
CA ASP A 113 -16.57 -12.08 -18.17
C ASP A 113 -15.97 -10.65 -18.17
N THR A 114 -16.50 -9.78 -17.34
CA THR A 114 -16.11 -8.37 -17.27
C THR A 114 -16.01 -7.90 -15.83
N LEU A 115 -14.85 -7.37 -15.44
CA LEU A 115 -14.68 -6.69 -14.17
C LEU A 115 -15.02 -5.20 -14.34
N VAL A 116 -15.88 -4.69 -13.48
CA VAL A 116 -16.22 -3.26 -13.41
C VAL A 116 -15.68 -2.70 -12.12
N SER A 117 -14.95 -1.58 -12.16
CA SER A 117 -14.40 -0.97 -10.95
C SER A 117 -14.29 0.54 -11.05
N ILE A 118 -14.01 1.19 -9.92
CA ILE A 118 -13.95 2.64 -9.77
C ILE A 118 -12.73 3.07 -8.96
N GLY A 119 -12.18 4.25 -9.26
CA GLY A 119 -11.10 4.88 -8.52
C GLY A 119 -10.77 6.26 -9.09
N GLY A 120 -9.84 6.97 -8.45
CA GLY A 120 -9.31 8.22 -9.02
C GLY A 120 -8.48 7.98 -10.28
N VAL A 121 -8.18 9.03 -11.04
CA VAL A 121 -7.43 8.98 -12.31
C VAL A 121 -6.13 8.20 -12.17
N GLN A 122 -5.36 8.42 -11.12
CA GLN A 122 -4.11 7.69 -10.84
C GLN A 122 -4.30 6.53 -9.85
N SER A 123 -5.44 5.83 -9.93
CA SER A 123 -5.75 4.73 -9.01
C SER A 123 -4.85 3.51 -9.20
N ASN A 124 -4.09 3.15 -8.16
CA ASN A 124 -3.37 1.88 -8.09
C ASN A 124 -4.33 0.68 -8.07
N HIS A 125 -5.55 0.87 -7.57
CA HIS A 125 -6.55 -0.19 -7.51
C HIS A 125 -7.05 -0.58 -8.90
N THR A 126 -7.53 0.39 -9.68
CA THR A 126 -8.07 0.12 -11.03
C THR A 126 -7.00 -0.44 -11.97
N ARG A 127 -5.73 0.00 -11.85
CA ARG A 127 -4.61 -0.62 -12.58
C ARG A 127 -4.47 -2.11 -12.22
N GLN A 128 -4.55 -2.46 -10.94
CA GLN A 128 -4.43 -3.87 -10.54
C GLN A 128 -5.65 -4.69 -10.95
N VAL A 129 -6.85 -4.10 -10.97
CA VAL A 129 -8.05 -4.75 -11.55
C VAL A 129 -7.87 -5.02 -13.04
N ALA A 130 -7.35 -4.03 -13.80
CA ALA A 130 -7.02 -4.22 -15.22
C ALA A 130 -6.01 -5.36 -15.43
N ALA A 131 -4.97 -5.42 -14.58
CA ALA A 131 -3.94 -6.46 -14.67
C ALA A 131 -4.51 -7.87 -14.41
N VAL A 132 -5.39 -7.99 -13.43
CA VAL A 132 -6.06 -9.26 -13.12
C VAL A 132 -7.02 -9.66 -14.22
N ALA A 133 -7.79 -8.71 -14.78
CA ALA A 133 -8.66 -8.98 -15.91
C ALA A 133 -7.85 -9.51 -17.12
N ALA A 134 -6.78 -8.82 -17.49
CA ALA A 134 -5.91 -9.25 -18.59
C ALA A 134 -5.32 -10.66 -18.35
N LYS A 135 -4.87 -10.95 -17.11
CA LYS A 135 -4.32 -12.27 -16.75
C LYS A 135 -5.32 -13.42 -16.93
N PHE A 136 -6.60 -13.18 -16.63
CA PHE A 136 -7.63 -14.22 -16.70
C PHE A 136 -8.48 -14.17 -17.98
N GLY A 137 -8.12 -13.33 -18.94
CA GLY A 137 -8.87 -13.19 -20.21
C GLY A 137 -10.24 -12.53 -20.04
N LEU A 138 -10.42 -11.75 -18.96
CA LEU A 138 -11.62 -10.98 -18.69
C LEU A 138 -11.50 -9.57 -19.29
N LYS A 139 -12.63 -8.94 -19.56
CA LYS A 139 -12.68 -7.51 -19.88
C LYS A 139 -12.60 -6.68 -18.60
N ALA A 140 -12.12 -5.44 -18.69
CA ALA A 140 -12.15 -4.47 -17.58
C ALA A 140 -12.77 -3.16 -18.05
N LYS A 141 -13.81 -2.70 -17.36
CA LYS A 141 -14.40 -1.38 -17.49
C LYS A 141 -14.15 -0.59 -16.21
N LEU A 142 -13.54 0.58 -16.32
CA LEU A 142 -13.04 1.34 -15.17
C LEU A 142 -13.63 2.74 -15.17
N VAL A 143 -14.17 3.19 -14.05
CA VAL A 143 -14.47 4.60 -13.79
C VAL A 143 -13.22 5.23 -13.18
N GLN A 144 -12.79 6.36 -13.74
CA GLN A 144 -11.64 7.14 -13.27
C GLN A 144 -12.11 8.54 -12.94
N GLU A 145 -12.33 8.83 -11.67
CA GLU A 145 -12.87 10.10 -11.18
C GLU A 145 -11.75 11.11 -10.89
N HIS A 146 -12.03 12.39 -11.05
CA HIS A 146 -11.12 13.49 -10.75
C HIS A 146 -11.07 13.79 -9.23
N TRP A 147 -10.63 12.80 -8.46
CA TRP A 147 -10.53 12.90 -7.00
C TRP A 147 -9.43 13.85 -6.52
N VAL A 148 -8.45 14.12 -7.37
CA VAL A 148 -7.26 14.91 -7.04
C VAL A 148 -7.17 16.07 -8.01
N ASP A 149 -7.16 17.28 -7.48
CA ASP A 149 -6.92 18.51 -8.23
C ASP A 149 -5.41 18.77 -8.26
N TRP A 150 -4.75 18.14 -9.24
CA TRP A 150 -3.32 18.28 -9.48
C TRP A 150 -3.08 18.79 -10.90
N ASP A 151 -2.54 20.01 -11.00
CA ASP A 151 -2.30 20.67 -12.28
C ASP A 151 -1.01 20.15 -12.94
N ASP A 152 -1.11 18.98 -13.54
CA ASP A 152 -0.05 18.37 -14.33
C ASP A 152 -0.62 17.94 -15.69
N PRO A 153 -0.07 18.45 -16.82
CA PRO A 153 -0.57 18.16 -18.17
C PRO A 153 -0.58 16.68 -18.56
N VAL A 154 0.15 15.85 -17.82
CA VAL A 154 0.23 14.41 -18.07
C VAL A 154 -0.55 13.56 -17.06
N TYR A 155 -1.19 14.19 -16.04
CA TYR A 155 -1.85 13.50 -14.95
C TYR A 155 -2.87 12.44 -15.39
N ASP A 156 -3.62 12.73 -16.47
CA ASP A 156 -4.62 11.84 -17.06
C ASP A 156 -4.09 10.99 -18.26
N ARG A 157 -2.78 10.90 -18.44
CA ARG A 157 -2.17 10.27 -19.62
C ARG A 157 -1.19 9.15 -19.29
N VAL A 158 -0.37 9.32 -18.26
CA VAL A 158 0.75 8.44 -17.91
C VAL A 158 0.44 7.52 -16.72
N ALA A 159 1.43 6.80 -16.26
CA ALA A 159 1.44 6.01 -15.02
C ALA A 159 0.30 4.97 -14.96
N ASN A 160 -0.48 4.94 -13.88
CA ASN A 160 -1.51 3.92 -13.67
C ASN A 160 -2.55 3.88 -14.78
N LEU A 161 -2.98 5.04 -15.27
CA LEU A 161 -3.99 5.12 -16.33
C LEU A 161 -3.46 4.60 -17.67
N GLN A 162 -2.22 4.96 -18.02
CA GLN A 162 -1.56 4.43 -19.21
C GLN A 162 -1.43 2.90 -19.19
N LEU A 163 -1.00 2.36 -18.04
CA LEU A 163 -0.88 0.91 -17.87
C LEU A 163 -2.24 0.21 -17.99
N SER A 164 -3.30 0.79 -17.42
CA SER A 164 -4.66 0.24 -17.57
C SER A 164 -5.08 0.15 -19.04
N ARG A 165 -4.82 1.20 -19.83
CA ARG A 165 -5.08 1.21 -21.29
C ARG A 165 -4.25 0.17 -22.03
N LEU A 166 -2.96 0.05 -21.71
CA LEU A 166 -2.07 -0.94 -22.33
C LEU A 166 -2.50 -2.39 -22.07
N MET A 167 -3.11 -2.65 -20.93
CA MET A 167 -3.68 -3.96 -20.57
C MET A 167 -5.07 -4.21 -21.18
N GLY A 168 -5.56 -3.33 -22.03
CA GLY A 168 -6.84 -3.48 -22.73
C GLY A 168 -8.06 -3.08 -21.89
N ALA A 169 -7.88 -2.45 -20.73
CA ALA A 169 -9.00 -1.91 -20.00
C ALA A 169 -9.62 -0.69 -20.72
N ALA A 170 -10.92 -0.49 -20.52
CA ALA A 170 -11.67 0.66 -21.03
C ALA A 170 -11.95 1.66 -19.88
N PRO A 171 -11.03 2.59 -19.59
CA PRO A 171 -11.24 3.62 -18.59
C PRO A 171 -12.18 4.69 -19.13
N ARG A 172 -13.17 5.07 -18.30
CA ARG A 172 -14.05 6.23 -18.52
C ARG A 172 -13.71 7.29 -17.50
N LEU A 173 -13.24 8.45 -17.96
CA LEU A 173 -13.01 9.61 -17.10
C LEU A 173 -14.37 10.19 -16.66
N ASP A 174 -14.45 10.56 -15.39
CA ASP A 174 -15.63 11.14 -14.77
C ASP A 174 -15.20 12.37 -13.97
N PRO A 175 -15.88 13.52 -14.10
CA PRO A 175 -15.49 14.77 -13.45
C PRO A 175 -15.77 14.81 -11.94
N SER A 176 -16.38 13.76 -11.37
CA SER A 176 -16.72 13.71 -9.95
C SER A 176 -15.48 13.81 -9.06
N THR A 177 -15.60 14.64 -8.03
CA THR A 177 -14.56 14.86 -7.03
C THR A 177 -14.54 13.74 -5.98
N PHE A 178 -13.57 13.76 -5.08
CA PHE A 178 -13.43 12.78 -4.03
C PHE A 178 -14.64 12.75 -3.08
N GLY A 179 -15.48 11.80 -3.32
CA GLY A 179 -16.61 11.46 -2.48
C GLY A 179 -16.77 9.97 -2.64
N ILE A 180 -16.29 9.21 -1.70
CA ILE A 180 -16.20 7.77 -1.75
C ILE A 180 -17.40 7.17 -2.48
N GLU A 181 -17.15 6.64 -3.70
CA GLU A 181 -18.07 5.86 -4.52
C GLU A 181 -19.22 6.65 -5.17
N HIS A 182 -18.90 7.57 -6.07
CA HIS A 182 -19.93 8.03 -6.97
C HIS A 182 -20.31 6.95 -7.97
N LYS A 183 -21.43 6.28 -7.72
CA LYS A 183 -21.83 5.05 -8.38
C LYS A 183 -22.61 5.16 -9.71
N PRO A 184 -23.17 6.32 -10.13
CA PRO A 184 -23.97 6.36 -11.37
C PRO A 184 -23.18 5.92 -12.60
N THR A 185 -21.94 6.39 -12.79
CA THR A 185 -21.12 5.99 -13.94
C THR A 185 -20.70 4.52 -13.87
N ALA A 186 -20.43 3.99 -12.67
CA ALA A 186 -20.16 2.56 -12.50
C ALA A 186 -21.40 1.71 -12.79
N ALA A 187 -22.57 2.15 -12.38
CA ALA A 187 -23.83 1.49 -12.73
C ALA A 187 -24.07 1.48 -14.24
N GLN A 188 -23.86 2.61 -14.93
CA GLN A 188 -23.95 2.69 -16.38
C GLN A 188 -23.02 1.69 -17.08
N LEU A 189 -21.76 1.60 -16.61
CA LEU A 189 -20.81 0.63 -17.17
C LEU A 189 -21.26 -0.83 -16.96
N THR A 190 -21.88 -1.09 -15.83
CA THR A 190 -22.45 -2.41 -15.49
C THR A 190 -23.61 -2.73 -16.43
N ASP A 191 -24.54 -1.79 -16.62
CA ASP A 191 -25.69 -1.92 -17.50
C ASP A 191 -25.25 -2.12 -18.97
N GLU A 192 -24.22 -1.39 -19.44
CA GLU A 192 -23.65 -1.58 -20.77
C GLU A 192 -23.15 -3.01 -20.99
N VAL A 193 -22.53 -3.62 -19.97
CA VAL A 193 -22.07 -5.02 -20.05
C VAL A 193 -23.25 -5.97 -20.15
N LEU A 194 -24.27 -5.77 -19.32
CA LEU A 194 -25.50 -6.58 -19.34
C LEU A 194 -26.23 -6.46 -20.66
N LEU A 195 -26.41 -5.25 -21.20
CA LEU A 195 -27.05 -5.01 -22.50
C LEU A 195 -26.31 -5.67 -23.67
N ALA A 196 -24.97 -5.77 -23.53
CA ALA A 196 -24.13 -6.50 -24.51
C ALA A 196 -24.15 -8.03 -24.32
N GLY A 197 -24.99 -8.56 -23.41
CA GLY A 197 -25.06 -9.98 -23.12
C GLY A 197 -23.92 -10.53 -22.25
N GLY A 198 -23.10 -9.66 -21.66
CA GLY A 198 -21.99 -10.02 -20.77
C GLY A 198 -22.42 -10.22 -19.31
N LYS A 199 -21.48 -10.67 -18.49
CA LYS A 199 -21.65 -10.89 -17.05
C LYS A 199 -20.71 -10.02 -16.24
N PRO A 200 -21.15 -8.83 -15.81
CA PRO A 200 -20.32 -7.93 -15.03
C PRO A 200 -20.12 -8.42 -13.61
N TYR A 201 -18.93 -8.14 -13.06
CA TYR A 201 -18.62 -8.30 -11.63
C TYR A 201 -18.07 -6.98 -11.10
N TYR A 202 -18.81 -6.34 -10.21
CA TYR A 202 -18.43 -5.05 -9.65
C TYR A 202 -17.46 -5.21 -8.48
N ILE A 203 -16.37 -4.44 -8.52
CA ILE A 203 -15.36 -4.36 -7.45
C ILE A 203 -15.32 -2.90 -6.98
N PRO A 204 -15.72 -2.62 -5.72
CA PRO A 204 -15.77 -1.25 -5.19
C PRO A 204 -14.36 -0.64 -5.06
N ALA A 205 -14.30 0.68 -4.85
CA ALA A 205 -13.05 1.43 -4.72
C ALA A 205 -12.11 0.80 -3.67
N GLY A 206 -10.85 0.58 -4.06
CA GLY A 206 -9.85 -0.07 -3.21
C GLY A 206 -10.16 -1.51 -2.83
N ALA A 207 -11.20 -2.13 -3.40
CA ALA A 207 -11.76 -3.42 -3.01
C ALA A 207 -12.23 -3.44 -1.54
N SER A 208 -12.57 -2.30 -0.95
CA SER A 208 -12.72 -2.18 0.49
C SER A 208 -14.12 -2.54 0.99
N ASP A 209 -15.17 -2.05 0.35
CA ASP A 209 -16.56 -2.40 0.72
C ASP A 209 -17.02 -3.72 0.04
N HIS A 210 -16.07 -4.58 -0.27
CA HIS A 210 -16.31 -5.92 -0.77
C HIS A 210 -16.20 -6.91 0.39
N PRO A 211 -17.11 -7.89 0.53
CA PRO A 211 -17.07 -8.87 1.64
C PRO A 211 -15.71 -9.57 1.80
N LEU A 212 -15.01 -9.85 0.69
CA LEU A 212 -13.71 -10.52 0.69
C LEU A 212 -12.51 -9.56 0.76
N GLY A 213 -12.76 -8.25 0.86
CA GLY A 213 -11.73 -7.22 0.74
C GLY A 213 -10.64 -7.27 1.81
N GLY A 214 -10.96 -7.70 3.02
CA GLY A 214 -10.02 -7.81 4.13
C GLY A 214 -9.14 -9.07 4.12
N LEU A 215 -9.59 -10.15 3.45
CA LEU A 215 -8.95 -11.48 3.53
C LEU A 215 -7.50 -11.51 3.09
N GLY A 216 -7.14 -10.75 2.05
CA GLY A 216 -5.76 -10.67 1.57
C GLY A 216 -4.77 -10.19 2.63
N PHE A 217 -5.20 -9.25 3.47
CA PHE A 217 -4.37 -8.72 4.55
C PHE A 217 -4.56 -9.45 5.88
N ALA A 218 -5.64 -10.17 6.09
CA ALA A 218 -5.69 -11.17 7.15
C ALA A 218 -4.66 -12.28 6.90
N ARG A 219 -4.53 -12.78 5.66
CA ARG A 219 -3.46 -13.72 5.27
C ARG A 219 -2.05 -13.11 5.42
N TRP A 220 -1.88 -11.84 5.07
CA TRP A 220 -0.62 -11.12 5.23
C TRP A 220 -0.15 -11.12 6.70
N ALA A 221 -1.06 -10.98 7.66
CA ALA A 221 -0.71 -11.02 9.08
C ALA A 221 -0.13 -12.39 9.50
N LEU A 222 -0.69 -13.48 9.00
CA LEU A 222 -0.16 -14.82 9.24
C LEU A 222 1.20 -15.00 8.54
N GLU A 223 1.35 -14.46 7.33
CA GLU A 223 2.63 -14.45 6.61
C GLU A 223 3.73 -13.72 7.39
N VAL A 224 3.40 -12.56 8.00
CA VAL A 224 4.33 -11.83 8.87
C VAL A 224 4.74 -12.69 10.06
N ALA A 225 3.82 -13.37 10.72
CA ALA A 225 4.13 -14.22 11.87
C ALA A 225 5.09 -15.37 11.51
N GLU A 226 4.96 -15.97 10.32
CA GLU A 226 5.90 -16.97 9.85
C GLU A 226 7.28 -16.36 9.53
N GLN A 227 7.31 -15.17 8.95
CA GLN A 227 8.57 -14.46 8.68
C GLN A 227 9.25 -13.98 9.96
N GLU A 228 8.51 -13.60 11.00
CA GLU A 228 9.05 -13.28 12.34
C GLU A 228 9.79 -14.48 12.94
N LYS A 229 9.22 -15.69 12.83
CA LYS A 229 9.87 -16.91 13.29
C LYS A 229 11.19 -17.14 12.54
N ALA A 230 11.20 -16.96 11.23
CA ALA A 230 12.39 -17.12 10.41
C ALA A 230 13.47 -16.07 10.69
N LEU A 231 13.05 -14.83 11.03
CA LEU A 231 13.95 -13.72 11.40
C LEU A 231 14.44 -13.80 12.86
N GLY A 232 13.75 -14.55 13.72
CA GLY A 232 14.01 -14.57 15.16
C GLY A 232 13.65 -13.26 15.87
N ILE A 233 12.70 -12.48 15.32
CA ILE A 233 12.25 -11.19 15.87
C ILE A 233 10.72 -11.15 15.99
N PHE A 234 10.23 -10.15 16.69
CA PHE A 234 8.80 -9.81 16.77
C PHE A 234 8.61 -8.35 16.38
N PHE A 235 7.63 -8.05 15.56
CA PHE A 235 7.27 -6.68 15.22
C PHE A 235 6.24 -6.15 16.21
N ASP A 236 6.66 -5.24 17.08
CA ASP A 236 5.82 -4.65 18.12
C ASP A 236 4.78 -3.68 17.54
N VAL A 237 5.16 -3.00 16.45
CA VAL A 237 4.35 -2.00 15.77
C VAL A 237 4.35 -2.27 14.26
N VAL A 238 3.17 -2.22 13.65
CA VAL A 238 3.00 -2.19 12.20
C VAL A 238 2.46 -0.82 11.80
N ILE A 239 3.12 -0.14 10.87
CA ILE A 239 2.66 1.13 10.30
C ILE A 239 2.09 0.86 8.89
N VAL A 240 0.88 1.36 8.63
CA VAL A 240 0.19 1.15 7.36
C VAL A 240 -0.58 2.40 6.93
N CYS A 241 -0.54 2.75 5.65
CA CYS A 241 -1.41 3.79 5.10
C CYS A 241 -2.87 3.32 5.08
N SER A 242 -3.80 4.18 5.51
CA SER A 242 -5.24 3.87 5.57
C SER A 242 -6.06 4.95 4.87
N VAL A 243 -6.96 4.51 3.96
CA VAL A 243 -7.94 5.37 3.27
C VAL A 243 -9.29 4.64 3.22
N THR A 244 -9.49 3.72 2.28
CA THR A 244 -10.74 2.93 2.15
C THR A 244 -10.85 1.77 3.15
N GLY A 245 -9.81 1.49 3.91
CA GLY A 245 -9.82 0.68 5.13
C GLY A 245 -9.48 -0.79 5.01
N SER A 246 -9.76 -1.52 3.93
CA SER A 246 -9.66 -2.99 3.96
C SER A 246 -8.24 -3.56 4.10
N THR A 247 -7.19 -2.82 3.76
CA THR A 247 -5.80 -3.22 4.05
C THR A 247 -5.55 -3.23 5.55
N HIS A 248 -5.81 -2.11 6.21
CA HIS A 248 -5.68 -1.96 7.66
C HIS A 248 -6.59 -2.93 8.41
N ALA A 249 -7.86 -3.00 8.04
CA ALA A 249 -8.86 -3.90 8.63
C ALA A 249 -8.46 -5.37 8.56
N GLY A 250 -7.94 -5.82 7.42
CA GLY A 250 -7.45 -7.18 7.26
C GLY A 250 -6.26 -7.49 8.17
N MET A 251 -5.32 -6.54 8.33
CA MET A 251 -4.20 -6.68 9.28
C MET A 251 -4.72 -6.82 10.72
N VAL A 252 -5.64 -5.94 11.15
CA VAL A 252 -6.25 -6.00 12.48
C VAL A 252 -6.90 -7.36 12.71
N ALA A 253 -7.77 -7.83 11.81
CA ALA A 253 -8.44 -9.11 11.94
C ALA A 253 -7.47 -10.31 11.95
N GLY A 254 -6.44 -10.29 11.08
CA GLY A 254 -5.46 -11.37 11.00
C GLY A 254 -4.56 -11.45 12.22
N PHE A 255 -4.09 -10.32 12.75
CA PHE A 255 -3.32 -10.31 13.98
C PHE A 255 -4.17 -10.65 15.21
N LYS A 256 -5.45 -10.26 15.24
CA LYS A 256 -6.37 -10.70 16.27
C LYS A 256 -6.60 -12.21 16.23
N LEU A 257 -6.68 -12.81 15.04
CA LEU A 257 -6.75 -14.26 14.90
C LEU A 257 -5.51 -14.96 15.48
N LEU A 258 -4.31 -14.44 15.19
CA LEU A 258 -3.07 -14.94 15.78
C LEU A 258 -3.10 -14.86 17.30
N GLU A 259 -3.48 -13.70 17.86
CA GLU A 259 -3.56 -13.47 19.29
C GLU A 259 -4.56 -14.43 19.98
N LYS A 260 -5.77 -14.51 19.47
CA LYS A 260 -6.87 -15.24 20.11
C LYS A 260 -6.83 -16.74 19.92
N LYS A 261 -6.34 -17.23 18.78
CA LYS A 261 -6.50 -18.65 18.38
C LYS A 261 -5.18 -19.38 18.14
N LEU A 262 -4.09 -18.66 17.85
CA LEU A 262 -2.84 -19.28 17.39
C LEU A 262 -1.65 -18.98 18.34
N GLY A 263 -1.89 -18.45 19.53
CA GLY A 263 -0.87 -18.20 20.56
C GLY A 263 0.11 -17.06 20.20
N GLY A 264 -0.26 -16.18 19.27
CA GLY A 264 0.53 -15.00 18.93
C GLY A 264 0.49 -13.94 20.02
N LYS A 265 1.48 -13.06 20.03
CA LYS A 265 1.50 -11.88 20.92
C LYS A 265 0.68 -10.75 20.32
N ALA A 266 0.07 -9.92 21.19
CA ALA A 266 -0.57 -8.69 20.77
C ALA A 266 0.47 -7.68 20.24
N ARG A 267 0.08 -6.90 19.23
CA ARG A 267 0.88 -5.82 18.64
C ARG A 267 0.01 -4.62 18.28
N LYS A 268 0.63 -3.48 18.05
CA LYS A 268 -0.08 -2.30 17.57
C LYS A 268 -0.06 -2.28 16.03
N VAL A 269 -1.24 -2.17 15.41
CA VAL A 269 -1.38 -1.87 13.98
C VAL A 269 -1.86 -0.43 13.88
N ILE A 270 -0.96 0.48 13.50
CA ILE A 270 -1.26 1.91 13.42
C ILE A 270 -1.50 2.28 11.96
N GLY A 271 -2.75 2.59 11.63
CA GLY A 271 -3.12 3.19 10.36
C GLY A 271 -2.79 4.68 10.36
N ILE A 272 -2.11 5.14 9.33
CA ILE A 272 -1.96 6.58 9.09
C ILE A 272 -3.04 6.99 8.10
N ASP A 273 -3.94 7.89 8.53
CA ASP A 273 -4.97 8.39 7.63
C ASP A 273 -4.36 9.19 6.47
N ALA A 274 -4.76 8.86 5.25
CA ALA A 274 -4.40 9.62 4.05
C ALA A 274 -5.65 10.09 3.28
N SER A 275 -6.83 9.91 3.87
CA SER A 275 -8.11 10.26 3.26
C SER A 275 -8.53 11.70 3.50
N ALA A 276 -8.04 12.33 4.55
CA ALA A 276 -8.53 13.56 5.16
C ALA A 276 -10.00 13.44 5.67
N LYS A 277 -10.44 12.20 5.96
CA LYS A 277 -11.75 11.86 6.51
C LYS A 277 -11.60 10.81 7.62
N PRO A 278 -10.90 11.10 8.72
CA PRO A 278 -10.48 10.09 9.69
C PRO A 278 -11.65 9.36 10.37
N ALA A 279 -12.75 10.04 10.64
CA ALA A 279 -13.93 9.42 11.24
C ALA A 279 -14.56 8.34 10.31
N GLU A 280 -14.70 8.67 9.02
CA GLU A 280 -15.21 7.75 8.01
C GLU A 280 -14.25 6.56 7.82
N THR A 281 -12.94 6.84 7.74
CA THR A 281 -11.90 5.80 7.61
C THR A 281 -11.90 4.86 8.80
N ARG A 282 -11.98 5.37 10.05
CA ARG A 282 -12.03 4.55 11.26
C ARG A 282 -13.26 3.65 11.28
N ALA A 283 -14.43 4.20 10.96
CA ALA A 283 -15.67 3.43 10.89
C ALA A 283 -15.62 2.33 9.82
N ALA A 284 -15.06 2.63 8.65
CA ALA A 284 -14.88 1.66 7.58
C ALA A 284 -13.91 0.54 7.99
N VAL A 285 -12.77 0.87 8.60
CA VAL A 285 -11.79 -0.12 9.09
C VAL A 285 -12.46 -1.05 10.11
N LEU A 286 -13.18 -0.53 11.09
CA LEU A 286 -13.86 -1.32 12.11
C LEU A 286 -14.90 -2.27 11.49
N LYS A 287 -15.77 -1.75 10.62
CA LYS A 287 -16.77 -2.54 9.91
C LYS A 287 -16.13 -3.71 9.14
N ILE A 288 -15.12 -3.40 8.33
CA ILE A 288 -14.45 -4.41 7.49
C ILE A 288 -13.68 -5.41 8.35
N ALA A 289 -13.03 -4.97 9.43
CA ALA A 289 -12.30 -5.86 10.33
C ALA A 289 -13.24 -6.88 11.00
N ARG A 290 -14.42 -6.47 11.46
CA ARG A 290 -15.45 -7.35 12.02
C ARG A 290 -15.95 -8.38 11.00
N VAL A 291 -16.30 -7.93 9.79
CA VAL A 291 -16.72 -8.83 8.70
C VAL A 291 -15.62 -9.84 8.35
N THR A 292 -14.38 -9.38 8.26
CA THR A 292 -13.23 -10.25 7.98
C THR A 292 -12.98 -11.24 9.11
N ALA A 293 -13.07 -10.80 10.36
CA ALA A 293 -12.92 -11.64 11.55
C ALA A 293 -13.90 -12.83 11.53
N ALA A 294 -15.18 -12.57 11.26
CA ALA A 294 -16.20 -13.62 11.16
C ALA A 294 -15.86 -14.67 10.09
N GLN A 295 -15.31 -14.25 8.95
CA GLN A 295 -14.93 -15.15 7.86
C GLN A 295 -13.72 -16.03 8.17
N ILE A 296 -12.80 -15.55 9.01
CA ILE A 296 -11.55 -16.27 9.33
C ILE A 296 -11.59 -17.07 10.62
N GLY A 297 -12.78 -17.19 11.24
CA GLY A 297 -13.01 -18.05 12.41
C GLY A 297 -12.98 -17.34 13.76
N LEU A 298 -13.07 -16.01 13.78
CA LEU A 298 -13.36 -15.19 14.95
C LEU A 298 -14.86 -14.83 14.99
N SER A 299 -15.34 -14.27 16.09
CA SER A 299 -16.60 -13.54 16.13
C SER A 299 -16.40 -12.07 15.76
N GLU A 300 -17.45 -11.38 15.29
CA GLU A 300 -17.38 -9.94 15.06
C GLU A 300 -17.04 -9.16 16.35
N GLY A 301 -17.52 -9.64 17.49
CA GLY A 301 -17.26 -9.08 18.82
C GLY A 301 -15.82 -9.25 19.31
N ASP A 302 -15.00 -10.09 18.65
CA ASP A 302 -13.56 -10.18 18.95
C ASP A 302 -12.77 -8.95 18.50
N ILE A 303 -13.36 -8.11 17.64
CA ILE A 303 -12.76 -6.83 17.20
C ILE A 303 -13.45 -5.68 17.94
N ALA A 304 -12.72 -5.08 18.89
CA ALA A 304 -13.14 -3.89 19.62
C ALA A 304 -12.78 -2.60 18.86
N GLU A 305 -13.34 -1.47 19.28
CA GLU A 305 -13.02 -0.17 18.66
C GLU A 305 -11.56 0.22 18.90
N GLU A 306 -11.01 -0.17 20.03
CA GLU A 306 -9.63 0.09 20.46
C GLU A 306 -8.60 -0.67 19.60
N ASP A 307 -9.01 -1.74 18.93
CA ASP A 307 -8.15 -2.46 17.97
C ASP A 307 -7.87 -1.65 16.70
N VAL A 308 -8.69 -0.62 16.43
CA VAL A 308 -8.54 0.26 15.27
C VAL A 308 -7.80 1.53 15.67
N ILE A 309 -6.48 1.48 15.62
CA ILE A 309 -5.62 2.64 15.88
C ILE A 309 -5.42 3.39 14.57
N LEU A 310 -5.97 4.61 14.47
CA LEU A 310 -5.83 5.48 13.29
C LEU A 310 -5.26 6.84 13.72
N ASP A 311 -4.09 7.18 13.17
CA ASP A 311 -3.46 8.49 13.36
C ASP A 311 -3.85 9.42 12.21
N GLU A 312 -4.45 10.54 12.56
CA GLU A 312 -5.02 11.51 11.62
C GLU A 312 -4.13 12.73 11.35
N ARG A 313 -2.93 12.79 11.95
CA ARG A 313 -2.04 13.97 11.90
C ARG A 313 -1.38 14.20 10.53
N TYR A 314 -1.36 13.21 9.65
CA TYR A 314 -0.50 13.19 8.46
C TYR A 314 -1.24 13.17 7.13
N HIS A 315 -2.56 13.40 7.10
CA HIS A 315 -3.38 13.34 5.88
C HIS A 315 -3.20 14.54 4.94
N ALA A 316 -2.42 15.55 5.32
CA ALA A 316 -2.16 16.76 4.52
C ALA A 316 -3.44 17.60 4.18
N GLY A 317 -4.53 17.43 4.93
CA GLY A 317 -5.79 18.18 4.73
C GLY A 317 -6.60 17.79 3.50
N CYS A 318 -6.02 17.03 2.55
CA CYS A 318 -6.66 16.64 1.31
C CYS A 318 -6.19 15.28 0.81
N TYR A 319 -7.12 14.51 0.21
CA TYR A 319 -6.75 13.27 -0.45
C TYR A 319 -5.90 13.54 -1.70
N GLY A 320 -4.81 12.80 -1.85
CA GLY A 320 -3.99 12.80 -3.07
C GLY A 320 -3.05 13.99 -3.25
N ILE A 321 -3.19 15.05 -2.45
CA ILE A 321 -2.30 16.20 -2.48
C ILE A 321 -1.24 16.05 -1.38
N PRO A 322 0.07 16.05 -1.70
CA PRO A 322 1.13 16.03 -0.70
C PRO A 322 1.35 17.43 -0.12
N ASP A 323 1.59 17.51 1.18
CA ASP A 323 2.11 18.70 1.85
C ASP A 323 3.65 18.68 1.94
N LYS A 324 4.23 19.71 2.51
CA LYS A 324 5.69 19.82 2.71
C LYS A 324 6.25 18.65 3.52
N GLN A 325 5.52 18.17 4.53
CA GLN A 325 5.95 17.06 5.37
C GLN A 325 5.94 15.73 4.59
N THR A 326 4.94 15.50 3.78
CA THR A 326 4.84 14.35 2.87
C THR A 326 6.02 14.32 1.88
N VAL A 327 6.29 15.44 1.20
CA VAL A 327 7.38 15.53 0.24
C VAL A 327 8.75 15.39 0.91
N ALA A 328 8.94 15.97 2.09
CA ALA A 328 10.16 15.80 2.88
C ALA A 328 10.40 14.33 3.26
N ALA A 329 9.33 13.60 3.65
CA ALA A 329 9.43 12.17 3.96
C ALA A 329 9.77 11.32 2.74
N ILE A 330 9.19 11.61 1.56
CA ILE A 330 9.53 10.93 0.30
C ILE A 330 11.02 11.13 -0.02
N LYS A 331 11.50 12.37 0.02
CA LYS A 331 12.92 12.70 -0.22
C LYS A 331 13.83 12.01 0.80
N TYR A 332 13.44 12.02 2.06
CA TYR A 332 14.21 11.39 3.14
C TYR A 332 14.34 9.88 2.91
N GLY A 333 13.24 9.15 2.71
CA GLY A 333 13.28 7.72 2.43
C GLY A 333 14.13 7.38 1.21
N ALA A 334 13.95 8.14 0.11
CA ALA A 334 14.71 7.96 -1.12
C ALA A 334 16.22 8.17 -0.91
N SER A 335 16.63 9.21 -0.17
CA SER A 335 18.06 9.55 0.03
C SER A 335 18.74 8.65 1.06
N MET A 336 17.99 8.09 2.02
CA MET A 336 18.55 7.24 3.09
C MET A 336 18.73 5.80 2.63
N ASP A 337 17.68 5.11 2.28
CA ASP A 337 17.69 3.68 1.96
C ASP A 337 17.23 3.36 0.52
N ALA A 338 17.23 4.37 -0.40
CA ALA A 338 16.61 4.28 -1.73
C ALA A 338 15.15 3.79 -1.66
N PHE A 339 14.46 4.17 -0.59
CA PHE A 339 13.11 3.73 -0.27
C PHE A 339 12.12 4.68 -0.90
N ILE A 340 11.64 4.32 -2.10
CA ILE A 340 10.77 5.18 -2.92
C ILE A 340 9.32 4.97 -2.50
N THR A 341 8.67 6.04 -2.08
CA THR A 341 7.24 6.10 -1.73
C THR A 341 6.49 7.03 -2.69
N ASP A 342 5.20 7.23 -2.51
CA ASP A 342 4.34 8.01 -3.40
C ASP A 342 3.68 9.21 -2.68
N PRO A 343 3.21 10.23 -3.40
CA PRO A 343 2.66 11.43 -2.78
C PRO A 343 1.24 11.25 -2.19
N VAL A 344 0.52 10.19 -2.59
CA VAL A 344 -0.89 10.01 -2.24
C VAL A 344 -1.04 9.26 -0.92
N TYR A 345 -0.28 8.19 -0.73
CA TYR A 345 -0.43 7.21 0.34
C TYR A 345 0.84 7.05 1.18
N GLU A 346 1.89 6.46 0.57
CA GLU A 346 3.06 5.99 1.31
C GLU A 346 3.93 7.15 1.83
N GLY A 347 4.00 8.27 1.14
CA GLY A 347 4.71 9.45 1.65
C GLY A 347 4.08 10.00 2.93
N LYS A 348 2.74 9.96 3.04
CA LYS A 348 2.00 10.39 4.25
C LYS A 348 2.25 9.42 5.41
N SER A 349 2.16 8.12 5.17
CA SER A 349 2.42 7.13 6.22
C SER A 349 3.89 7.06 6.61
N LEU A 350 4.82 7.30 5.70
CA LEU A 350 6.25 7.42 5.99
C LEU A 350 6.52 8.67 6.85
N ALA A 351 5.88 9.80 6.56
CA ALA A 351 5.96 11.00 7.39
C ALA A 351 5.51 10.72 8.82
N GLY A 352 4.40 9.98 8.98
CA GLY A 352 3.91 9.54 10.28
C GLY A 352 4.92 8.67 11.02
N MET A 353 5.48 7.65 10.38
CA MET A 353 6.49 6.79 11.00
C MET A 353 7.72 7.59 11.44
N ILE A 354 8.25 8.45 10.57
CA ILE A 354 9.43 9.27 10.88
C ILE A 354 9.19 10.16 12.10
N ASP A 355 8.04 10.84 12.15
CA ASP A 355 7.70 11.77 13.22
C ASP A 355 7.49 11.05 14.56
N MET A 356 6.76 9.92 14.55
CA MET A 356 6.52 9.10 15.74
C MET A 356 7.83 8.55 16.35
N VAL A 357 8.78 8.13 15.51
CA VAL A 357 10.10 7.68 15.98
C VAL A 357 10.89 8.84 16.56
N ARG A 358 10.97 9.99 15.88
CA ARG A 358 11.70 11.17 16.35
C ARG A 358 11.15 11.73 17.66
N LYS A 359 9.85 11.68 17.86
CA LYS A 359 9.18 12.15 19.09
C LYS A 359 9.23 11.13 20.23
N GLY A 360 9.76 9.92 20.01
CA GLY A 360 9.77 8.85 21.01
C GLY A 360 8.38 8.28 21.34
N GLU A 361 7.41 8.43 20.43
CA GLU A 361 6.07 7.84 20.56
C GLU A 361 6.10 6.30 20.37
N ILE A 362 7.16 5.80 19.74
CA ILE A 362 7.47 4.38 19.63
C ILE A 362 8.56 4.06 20.65
N ALA A 363 8.30 3.09 21.52
CA ALA A 363 9.21 2.73 22.62
C ALA A 363 10.58 2.26 22.11
N GLU A 364 11.65 2.63 22.82
CA GLU A 364 12.99 2.09 22.56
C GLU A 364 12.99 0.57 22.70
N GLY A 365 13.75 -0.12 21.87
CA GLY A 365 13.80 -1.58 21.78
C GLY A 365 12.75 -2.19 20.86
N SER A 366 11.76 -1.41 20.37
CA SER A 366 10.73 -1.91 19.46
C SER A 366 11.26 -2.20 18.06
N ASN A 367 10.70 -3.23 17.44
CA ASN A 367 10.79 -3.47 16.00
C ASN A 367 9.51 -2.93 15.33
N VAL A 368 9.68 -2.04 14.36
CA VAL A 368 8.61 -1.44 13.56
C VAL A 368 8.62 -2.06 12.17
N LEU A 369 7.49 -2.59 11.73
CA LEU A 369 7.27 -3.04 10.37
C LEU A 369 6.46 -2.01 9.59
N TYR A 370 7.09 -1.34 8.65
CA TYR A 370 6.41 -0.48 7.68
C TYR A 370 5.86 -1.32 6.54
N ALA A 371 4.54 -1.29 6.33
CA ALA A 371 3.89 -1.95 5.21
C ALA A 371 3.94 -1.05 3.96
N HIS A 372 4.93 -1.26 3.10
CA HIS A 372 5.04 -0.52 1.83
C HIS A 372 4.05 -1.08 0.81
N LEU A 373 2.91 -0.43 0.65
CA LEU A 373 1.76 -0.93 -0.11
C LEU A 373 1.87 -0.77 -1.64
N GLY A 374 2.92 -0.13 -2.13
CA GLY A 374 3.09 0.24 -3.52
C GLY A 374 2.76 1.72 -3.76
N GLY A 375 2.31 2.06 -4.97
CA GLY A 375 1.90 3.43 -5.29
C GLY A 375 2.93 4.27 -6.04
N GLN A 376 4.19 3.89 -6.00
CA GLN A 376 5.30 4.64 -6.60
C GLN A 376 5.14 4.97 -8.10
N LEU A 377 4.32 4.22 -8.82
CA LEU A 377 4.02 4.54 -10.22
C LEU A 377 3.31 5.90 -10.38
N ALA A 378 2.56 6.33 -9.36
CA ALA A 378 1.89 7.63 -9.38
C ALA A 378 2.88 8.81 -9.46
N LEU A 379 4.14 8.64 -9.00
CA LEU A 379 5.18 9.67 -9.08
C LEU A 379 5.33 10.24 -10.49
N ASN A 380 5.18 9.40 -11.53
CA ASN A 380 5.30 9.84 -12.92
C ASN A 380 4.18 10.80 -13.37
N ALA A 381 3.11 10.93 -12.59
CA ALA A 381 2.00 11.85 -12.82
C ALA A 381 1.98 13.04 -11.85
N TYR A 382 3.05 13.20 -11.08
CA TYR A 382 3.26 14.30 -10.14
C TYR A 382 4.60 15.00 -10.45
N SER A 383 4.77 15.42 -11.71
CA SER A 383 5.99 16.07 -12.16
C SER A 383 6.22 17.39 -11.39
N GLY A 384 7.47 17.67 -11.07
CA GLY A 384 7.85 18.86 -10.29
C GLY A 384 7.51 18.81 -8.80
N MET A 385 6.94 17.71 -8.29
CA MET A 385 6.62 17.57 -6.88
C MET A 385 7.86 17.76 -5.99
N GLU A 386 9.02 17.32 -6.45
CA GLU A 386 10.31 17.49 -5.76
C GLU A 386 10.75 18.94 -5.62
N GLU A 387 10.23 19.86 -6.44
CA GLU A 387 10.55 21.30 -6.41
C GLU A 387 9.67 22.06 -5.42
N VAL A 388 8.50 21.54 -5.06
CA VAL A 388 7.50 22.21 -4.20
C VAL A 388 8.02 22.50 -2.78
N VAL A 389 9.16 21.95 -2.38
CA VAL A 389 9.73 22.07 -1.02
C VAL A 389 11.01 22.92 -0.99
N GLY A 390 11.42 23.49 -2.09
CA GLY A 390 12.58 24.36 -2.19
C GLY A 390 12.31 25.79 -1.73
N ALA A 391 11.77 26.00 -0.52
CA ALA A 391 11.73 27.31 0.12
C ALA A 391 11.89 27.15 1.64
#